data_d5c9a142ae814321fbc7ddb3780711ce
#
_entry.id   d5c9a142ae814321fbc7ddb3780711ce
#
_cell.length_a   1.000
_cell.length_b   1.000
_cell.length_c   1.000
_cell.angle_alpha   90.00
_cell.angle_beta   90.00
_cell.angle_gamma   90.00
#
_symmetry.space_group_name_H-M   'P 1'
#
loop_
_entity.id
_entity.type
_entity.pdbx_description
1 polymer ?
#
loop_
_entity_poly.entity_id
_entity_poly.type
_entity_poly.pdbx_seq_one_letter_code
_entity_poly.pdbx_strand_id
1 'polypeptide(L)'
;MSQAELNGELFTLERFPPNAEEEALQAWEAADEYLLQQVNDVDGLTLIFNDGFGALACALAARNLVSINDSFISELATRHNLRMNGIDEESVRFQDSLSPLPAAPALVLIKVPKQLALLEQQLRALREVVTPETRIIAAAKARDVHNSTLALFEKILGTTTTSLAWKKARLIHCVFTAPELADAPQTYSWKLDGTPWTIHNQANVFARSGLDIGARFFLQHLPSDLEGEIADLGCGNGVIGLKALAQNSNARVMFTDESHMAVASSRLNVERNLPDDIARCEFMVNNSLSGIEPDRFTAILCNPPFHQQHAITDHIAWQMFNDARRSLKYGGELYVVGNRHLDYFRKLKRAFGNCTTIATNNKFVILKATKVRKQR
;
A
#
# COMPACT_ATOMS: atom_id res chain seq x y z
N MET A 1 22.23 1.50 3.73
CA MET A 1 22.24 1.89 5.16
C MET A 1 22.92 3.24 5.29
N SER A 2 22.21 4.24 5.78
CA SER A 2 22.70 5.63 5.88
C SER A 2 22.43 6.21 7.26
N GLN A 3 23.28 7.13 7.69
CA GLN A 3 23.10 7.83 8.97
C GLN A 3 22.36 9.15 8.73
N ALA A 4 21.38 9.42 9.57
CA ALA A 4 20.60 10.66 9.59
C ALA A 4 20.71 11.32 10.97
N GLU A 5 20.94 12.61 10.98
CA GLU A 5 20.79 13.43 12.19
C GLU A 5 19.37 13.99 12.21
N LEU A 6 18.56 13.46 13.12
CA LEU A 6 17.15 13.80 13.24
C LEU A 6 16.87 14.24 14.68
N ASN A 7 16.34 15.44 14.84
CA ASN A 7 16.00 15.99 16.16
C ASN A 7 17.17 15.98 17.16
N GLY A 8 18.38 16.23 16.67
CA GLY A 8 19.59 16.27 17.47
C GLY A 8 20.21 14.92 17.83
N GLU A 9 19.65 13.83 17.33
CA GLU A 9 20.15 12.47 17.53
C GLU A 9 20.56 11.84 16.19
N LEU A 10 21.51 10.89 16.24
CA LEU A 10 21.99 10.17 15.09
C LEU A 10 21.28 8.81 14.99
N PHE A 11 20.63 8.58 13.84
CA PHE A 11 19.96 7.31 13.52
C PHE A 11 20.59 6.66 12.31
N THR A 12 20.65 5.33 12.32
CA THR A 12 20.96 4.53 11.14
C THR A 12 19.65 4.05 10.53
N LEU A 13 19.38 4.48 9.29
CA LEU A 13 18.12 4.15 8.62
C LEU A 13 18.40 3.50 7.28
N GLU A 14 17.60 2.50 6.94
CA GLU A 14 17.66 1.88 5.62
C GLU A 14 16.25 1.68 5.03
N ARG A 15 16.18 1.67 3.71
CA ARG A 15 14.96 1.32 3.00
C ARG A 15 14.63 -0.15 3.20
N PHE A 16 13.36 -0.49 3.11
CA PHE A 16 12.87 -1.84 3.29
C PHE A 16 12.05 -2.29 2.07
N PRO A 17 12.22 -3.51 1.58
CA PRO A 17 13.27 -4.45 2.00
C PRO A 17 14.67 -3.92 1.63
N PRO A 18 15.72 -4.28 2.39
CA PRO A 18 17.09 -3.86 2.06
C PRO A 18 17.48 -4.35 0.67
N ASN A 19 18.00 -3.44 -0.16
CA ASN A 19 18.45 -3.74 -1.50
C ASN A 19 19.77 -3.03 -1.78
N ALA A 20 20.81 -3.78 -2.11
CA ALA A 20 22.15 -3.26 -2.39
C ALA A 20 22.16 -2.25 -3.55
N GLU A 21 21.30 -2.43 -4.55
CA GLU A 21 21.19 -1.50 -5.68
C GLU A 21 20.59 -0.14 -5.30
N GLU A 22 19.91 -0.06 -4.17
CA GLU A 22 19.28 1.15 -3.64
C GLU A 22 20.04 1.75 -2.45
N GLU A 23 21.22 1.27 -2.12
CA GLU A 23 22.00 1.78 -0.97
C GLU A 23 22.28 3.29 -1.05
N ALA A 24 22.30 3.86 -2.24
CA ALA A 24 22.47 5.30 -2.45
C ALA A 24 21.22 6.12 -2.11
N LEU A 25 20.05 5.51 -1.95
CA LEU A 25 18.80 6.19 -1.64
C LEU A 25 18.58 6.26 -0.13
N GLN A 26 18.29 7.47 0.35
CA GLN A 26 18.02 7.70 1.76
C GLN A 26 16.64 7.16 2.16
N ALA A 27 16.53 6.67 3.40
CA ALA A 27 15.27 6.25 4.02
C ALA A 27 14.52 7.40 4.72
N TRP A 28 14.93 8.64 4.48
CA TRP A 28 14.28 9.85 5.00
C TRP A 28 14.35 10.97 3.95
N GLU A 29 13.53 11.97 4.15
CA GLU A 29 13.42 13.13 3.27
C GLU A 29 13.59 14.45 4.04
N ALA A 30 13.83 15.52 3.33
CA ALA A 30 13.87 16.87 3.93
C ALA A 30 12.54 17.20 4.63
N ALA A 31 11.42 16.70 4.14
CA ALA A 31 10.12 16.86 4.79
C ALA A 31 10.11 16.25 6.21
N ASP A 32 10.74 15.11 6.42
CA ASP A 32 10.88 14.50 7.75
C ASP A 32 11.69 15.40 8.69
N GLU A 33 12.84 15.87 8.21
CA GLU A 33 13.70 16.77 8.98
C GLU A 33 12.96 18.07 9.33
N TYR A 34 12.22 18.63 8.39
CA TYR A 34 11.48 19.88 8.59
C TYR A 34 10.36 19.73 9.61
N LEU A 35 9.59 18.64 9.55
CA LEU A 35 8.57 18.33 10.55
C LEU A 35 9.18 18.22 11.95
N LEU A 36 10.31 17.54 12.09
CA LEU A 36 10.96 17.33 13.40
C LEU A 36 11.48 18.64 14.03
N GLN A 37 11.78 19.66 13.22
CA GLN A 37 12.14 20.98 13.72
C GLN A 37 10.99 21.71 14.44
N GLN A 38 9.74 21.26 14.22
CA GLN A 38 8.54 21.96 14.68
C GLN A 38 7.96 21.41 16.00
N VAL A 39 8.49 20.33 16.54
CA VAL A 39 7.76 19.52 17.54
C VAL A 39 8.33 19.53 18.94
N ASN A 40 9.45 20.21 19.18
CA ASN A 40 10.20 20.14 20.45
C ASN A 40 9.43 20.69 21.66
N ASP A 41 8.45 21.53 21.44
CA ASP A 41 7.66 22.21 22.47
C ASP A 41 6.25 21.60 22.67
N VAL A 42 5.96 20.46 22.04
CA VAL A 42 4.64 19.82 22.14
C VAL A 42 4.76 18.47 22.83
N ASP A 43 4.04 18.31 23.93
CA ASP A 43 3.92 17.05 24.66
C ASP A 43 2.52 16.45 24.50
N GLY A 44 2.43 15.14 24.63
CA GLY A 44 1.18 14.40 24.62
C GLY A 44 1.04 13.43 23.45
N LEU A 45 -0.16 12.91 23.28
CA LEU A 45 -0.47 11.95 22.22
C LEU A 45 -0.13 12.52 20.85
N THR A 46 0.73 11.81 20.12
CA THR A 46 1.21 12.20 18.80
C THR A 46 0.75 11.16 17.76
N LEU A 47 0.10 11.63 16.70
CA LEU A 47 -0.27 10.81 15.55
C LEU A 47 0.65 11.16 14.38
N ILE A 48 1.21 10.13 13.75
CA ILE A 48 2.03 10.26 12.54
C ILE A 48 1.33 9.55 11.39
N PHE A 49 1.11 10.26 10.27
CA PHE A 49 0.50 9.70 9.07
C PHE A 49 1.52 9.55 7.95
N ASN A 50 1.55 8.37 7.34
CA ASN A 50 2.28 8.08 6.11
C ASN A 50 3.81 8.14 6.25
N ASP A 51 4.33 7.77 7.40
CA ASP A 51 5.77 7.62 7.63
C ASP A 51 6.30 6.47 6.77
N GLY A 52 7.18 6.76 5.81
CA GLY A 52 7.55 5.78 4.78
C GLY A 52 8.43 4.64 5.29
N PHE A 53 9.48 4.99 6.04
CA PHE A 53 10.46 4.03 6.56
C PHE A 53 10.66 4.16 8.07
N GLY A 54 9.94 5.05 8.72
CA GLY A 54 10.00 5.20 10.16
C GLY A 54 10.94 6.28 10.66
N ALA A 55 11.37 7.22 9.83
CA ALA A 55 12.24 8.33 10.27
C ALA A 55 11.60 9.13 11.41
N LEU A 56 10.32 9.49 11.26
CA LEU A 56 9.57 10.22 12.30
C LEU A 56 9.34 9.36 13.54
N ALA A 57 8.95 8.11 13.35
CA ALA A 57 8.70 7.19 14.45
C ALA A 57 9.97 6.94 15.29
N CYS A 58 11.12 6.73 14.66
CA CYS A 58 12.39 6.54 15.34
C CYS A 58 12.77 7.78 16.15
N ALA A 59 12.68 8.97 15.56
CA ALA A 59 13.04 10.22 16.22
C ALA A 59 12.10 10.58 17.38
N LEU A 60 10.84 10.13 17.36
CA LEU A 60 9.80 10.48 18.33
C LEU A 60 9.35 9.29 19.20
N ALA A 61 10.06 8.17 19.17
CA ALA A 61 9.65 6.92 19.84
C ALA A 61 9.51 7.04 21.38
N ALA A 62 10.17 8.03 21.99
CA ALA A 62 10.03 8.30 23.43
C ALA A 62 8.67 8.92 23.80
N ARG A 63 7.90 9.37 22.82
CA ARG A 63 6.57 9.97 23.00
C ARG A 63 5.47 8.92 23.05
N ASN A 64 4.28 9.31 23.49
CA ASN A 64 3.06 8.54 23.30
C ASN A 64 2.66 8.64 21.83
N LEU A 65 3.04 7.65 21.04
CA LEU A 65 3.09 7.71 19.58
C LEU A 65 2.23 6.65 18.93
N VAL A 66 1.42 7.07 17.95
CA VAL A 66 0.68 6.17 17.05
C VAL A 66 1.08 6.47 15.61
N SER A 67 1.56 5.47 14.90
CA SER A 67 1.90 5.54 13.48
C SER A 67 0.75 4.96 12.66
N ILE A 68 0.17 5.78 11.80
CA ILE A 68 -0.97 5.42 10.96
C ILE A 68 -0.50 5.32 9.52
N ASN A 69 -0.72 4.16 8.90
CA ASN A 69 -0.30 3.93 7.52
C ASN A 69 -1.20 2.91 6.83
N ASP A 70 -1.49 3.14 5.56
CA ASP A 70 -2.17 2.15 4.73
C ASP A 70 -1.20 1.05 4.24
N SER A 71 0.09 1.35 4.18
CA SER A 71 1.13 0.42 3.73
C SER A 71 1.66 -0.45 4.86
N PHE A 72 1.44 -1.74 4.79
CA PHE A 72 2.02 -2.72 5.71
C PHE A 72 3.55 -2.81 5.56
N ILE A 73 4.06 -2.62 4.33
CA ILE A 73 5.52 -2.58 4.08
C ILE A 73 6.16 -1.40 4.83
N SER A 74 5.50 -0.25 4.89
CA SER A 74 5.98 0.89 5.68
C SER A 74 5.98 0.59 7.20
N GLU A 75 5.00 -0.17 7.70
CA GLU A 75 5.03 -0.64 9.09
C GLU A 75 6.23 -1.56 9.33
N LEU A 76 6.47 -2.52 8.45
CA LEU A 76 7.62 -3.43 8.55
C LEU A 76 8.95 -2.66 8.48
N ALA A 77 9.04 -1.68 7.59
CA ALA A 77 10.19 -0.80 7.47
C ALA A 77 10.45 -0.03 8.77
N THR A 78 9.40 0.52 9.35
CA THR A 78 9.49 1.26 10.63
C THR A 78 9.95 0.35 11.76
N ARG A 79 9.38 -0.84 11.89
CA ARG A 79 9.80 -1.83 12.89
C ARG A 79 11.27 -2.22 12.71
N HIS A 80 11.69 -2.45 11.48
CA HIS A 80 13.08 -2.76 11.14
C HIS A 80 14.03 -1.64 11.58
N ASN A 81 13.71 -0.39 11.26
CA ASN A 81 14.54 0.75 11.63
C ASN A 81 14.54 1.05 13.14
N LEU A 82 13.44 0.81 13.83
CA LEU A 82 13.40 0.85 15.30
C LEU A 82 14.41 -0.16 15.88
N ARG A 83 14.36 -1.41 15.45
CA ARG A 83 15.30 -2.46 15.91
C ARG A 83 16.76 -2.10 15.63
N MET A 84 17.05 -1.58 14.43
CA MET A 84 18.41 -1.19 14.06
C MET A 84 19.00 -0.09 14.97
N ASN A 85 18.15 0.72 15.56
CA ASN A 85 18.56 1.80 16.47
C ASN A 85 18.39 1.43 17.95
N GLY A 86 18.16 0.15 18.26
CA GLY A 86 18.00 -0.32 19.63
C GLY A 86 16.74 0.19 20.33
N ILE A 87 15.72 0.58 19.56
CA ILE A 87 14.44 1.08 20.08
C ILE A 87 13.45 -0.07 20.11
N ASP A 88 12.74 -0.24 21.22
CA ASP A 88 11.69 -1.24 21.37
C ASP A 88 10.54 -0.93 20.39
N GLU A 89 10.18 -1.90 19.55
CA GLU A 89 9.05 -1.78 18.63
C GLU A 89 7.73 -1.51 19.33
N GLU A 90 7.55 -2.01 20.55
CA GLU A 90 6.34 -1.81 21.36
C GLU A 90 6.19 -0.36 21.86
N SER A 91 7.22 0.48 21.75
CA SER A 91 7.13 1.90 22.06
C SER A 91 6.29 2.70 21.05
N VAL A 92 6.03 2.12 19.88
CA VAL A 92 5.20 2.72 18.85
C VAL A 92 3.98 1.84 18.61
N ARG A 93 2.78 2.42 18.69
CA ARG A 93 1.55 1.73 18.29
C ARG A 93 1.33 1.93 16.80
N PHE A 94 1.02 0.85 16.10
CA PHE A 94 0.73 0.89 14.66
C PHE A 94 -0.75 0.64 14.41
N GLN A 95 -1.33 1.39 13.48
CA GLN A 95 -2.67 1.13 12.99
C GLN A 95 -2.82 1.54 11.52
N ASP A 96 -3.83 0.98 10.86
CA ASP A 96 -4.18 1.37 9.50
C ASP A 96 -5.09 2.61 9.48
N SER A 97 -5.30 3.17 8.28
CA SER A 97 -6.11 4.37 8.10
C SER A 97 -7.63 4.13 8.23
N LEU A 98 -8.06 2.87 8.28
CA LEU A 98 -9.48 2.51 8.40
C LEU A 98 -9.92 2.31 9.85
N SER A 99 -8.98 2.10 10.76
CA SER A 99 -9.26 1.95 12.19
C SER A 99 -9.57 3.32 12.82
N PRO A 100 -10.47 3.37 13.84
CA PRO A 100 -10.75 4.60 14.56
C PRO A 100 -9.48 5.22 15.16
N LEU A 101 -9.33 6.53 14.98
CA LEU A 101 -8.18 7.26 15.51
C LEU A 101 -8.33 7.52 17.02
N PRO A 102 -7.21 7.55 17.78
CA PRO A 102 -7.24 7.96 19.17
C PRO A 102 -7.76 9.39 19.34
N ALA A 103 -8.54 9.63 20.37
CA ALA A 103 -9.18 10.91 20.63
C ALA A 103 -8.22 11.96 21.17
N ALA A 104 -8.48 13.21 20.84
CA ALA A 104 -7.81 14.41 21.36
C ALA A 104 -6.28 14.35 21.28
N PRO A 105 -5.67 14.10 20.10
CA PRO A 105 -4.23 14.16 19.98
C PRO A 105 -3.71 15.58 20.24
N ALA A 106 -2.54 15.70 20.89
CA ALA A 106 -1.87 16.97 21.07
C ALA A 106 -1.15 17.42 19.79
N LEU A 107 -0.61 16.46 19.05
CA LEU A 107 0.18 16.69 17.84
C LEU A 107 -0.20 15.71 16.75
N VAL A 108 -0.36 16.22 15.54
CA VAL A 108 -0.58 15.43 14.31
C VAL A 108 0.46 15.82 13.28
N LEU A 109 1.23 14.85 12.84
CA LEU A 109 2.22 15.00 11.77
C LEU A 109 1.78 14.20 10.55
N ILE A 110 1.71 14.86 9.39
CA ILE A 110 1.24 14.23 8.16
C ILE A 110 2.31 14.38 7.07
N LYS A 111 2.81 13.25 6.58
CA LYS A 111 3.50 13.22 5.29
C LYS A 111 2.41 13.21 4.22
N VAL A 112 2.35 14.25 3.41
CA VAL A 112 1.29 14.38 2.39
C VAL A 112 1.40 13.23 1.39
N PRO A 113 0.35 12.38 1.27
CA PRO A 113 0.39 11.27 0.32
C PRO A 113 0.22 11.76 -1.11
N LYS A 114 0.66 10.95 -2.08
CA LYS A 114 0.53 11.26 -3.51
C LYS A 114 -0.94 11.30 -3.95
N GLN A 115 -1.79 10.48 -3.35
CA GLN A 115 -3.21 10.39 -3.69
C GLN A 115 -4.04 11.35 -2.85
N LEU A 116 -4.65 12.34 -3.48
CA LEU A 116 -5.52 13.30 -2.79
C LEU A 116 -6.73 12.61 -2.12
N ALA A 117 -7.22 11.53 -2.71
CA ALA A 117 -8.32 10.76 -2.10
C ALA A 117 -7.93 10.15 -0.75
N LEU A 118 -6.70 9.68 -0.60
CA LEU A 118 -6.18 9.19 0.68
C LEU A 118 -6.06 10.33 1.69
N LEU A 119 -5.52 11.47 1.27
CA LEU A 119 -5.43 12.65 2.12
C LEU A 119 -6.82 13.08 2.61
N GLU A 120 -7.80 13.16 1.73
CA GLU A 120 -9.18 13.51 2.09
C GLU A 120 -9.75 12.55 3.14
N GLN A 121 -9.57 11.24 2.94
CA GLN A 121 -10.01 10.23 3.90
C GLN A 121 -9.35 10.42 5.27
N GLN A 122 -8.04 10.66 5.29
CA GLN A 122 -7.28 10.86 6.53
C GLN A 122 -7.71 12.14 7.25
N LEU A 123 -7.92 13.25 6.52
CA LEU A 123 -8.38 14.51 7.10
C LEU A 123 -9.81 14.40 7.64
N ARG A 124 -10.70 13.69 6.96
CA ARG A 124 -12.07 13.44 7.46
C ARG A 124 -12.06 12.59 8.73
N ALA A 125 -11.21 11.59 8.81
CA ALA A 125 -11.01 10.80 10.04
C ALA A 125 -10.45 11.66 11.19
N LEU A 126 -9.46 12.49 10.90
CA LEU A 126 -8.86 13.43 11.87
C LEU A 126 -9.87 14.44 12.41
N ARG A 127 -10.77 14.93 11.57
CA ARG A 127 -11.81 15.87 11.96
C ARG A 127 -12.63 15.39 13.17
N GLU A 128 -12.83 14.08 13.28
CA GLU A 128 -13.63 13.48 14.36
C GLU A 128 -12.90 13.43 15.71
N VAL A 129 -11.58 13.60 15.73
CA VAL A 129 -10.78 13.39 16.94
C VAL A 129 -9.94 14.60 17.36
N VAL A 130 -9.59 15.51 16.44
CA VAL A 130 -8.80 16.69 16.74
C VAL A 130 -9.62 17.74 17.51
N THR A 131 -8.92 18.58 18.26
CA THR A 131 -9.48 19.71 18.99
C THR A 131 -8.87 21.03 18.48
N PRO A 132 -9.43 22.19 18.83
CA PRO A 132 -8.81 23.47 18.46
C PRO A 132 -7.37 23.64 18.96
N GLU A 133 -6.99 22.91 20.03
CA GLU A 133 -5.65 22.93 20.61
C GLU A 133 -4.70 21.95 19.96
N THR A 134 -5.19 21.01 19.16
CA THR A 134 -4.35 20.05 18.43
C THR A 134 -3.45 20.80 17.45
N ARG A 135 -2.15 20.59 17.55
CA ARG A 135 -1.19 21.11 16.58
C ARG A 135 -1.14 20.17 15.39
N ILE A 136 -1.48 20.68 14.18
CA ILE A 136 -1.55 19.90 12.95
C ILE A 136 -0.53 20.47 11.97
N ILE A 137 0.45 19.65 11.58
CA ILE A 137 1.50 20.03 10.65
C ILE A 137 1.65 18.93 9.62
N ALA A 138 1.63 19.30 8.35
CA ALA A 138 1.94 18.40 7.25
C ALA A 138 3.19 18.87 6.51
N ALA A 139 3.82 17.98 5.77
CA ALA A 139 4.96 18.32 4.94
C ALA A 139 4.98 17.51 3.65
N ALA A 140 5.53 18.12 2.62
CA ALA A 140 5.82 17.50 1.33
C ALA A 140 6.95 18.23 0.64
N LYS A 141 7.44 17.69 -0.48
CA LYS A 141 8.27 18.47 -1.39
C LYS A 141 7.49 19.71 -1.83
N ALA A 142 8.16 20.86 -1.90
CA ALA A 142 7.48 22.12 -2.23
C ALA A 142 6.72 22.04 -3.57
N ARG A 143 7.27 21.32 -4.55
CA ARG A 143 6.62 21.09 -5.86
C ARG A 143 5.34 20.26 -5.78
N ASP A 144 5.14 19.50 -4.70
CA ASP A 144 3.99 18.62 -4.50
C ASP A 144 2.90 19.27 -3.62
N VAL A 145 3.17 20.46 -3.08
CA VAL A 145 2.17 21.25 -2.34
C VAL A 145 1.36 22.07 -3.32
N HIS A 146 0.24 21.49 -3.78
CA HIS A 146 -0.65 22.10 -4.75
C HIS A 146 -1.80 22.87 -4.07
N ASN A 147 -2.44 23.76 -4.81
CA ASN A 147 -3.63 24.46 -4.31
C ASN A 147 -4.74 23.51 -3.92
N SER A 148 -4.91 22.39 -4.65
CA SER A 148 -5.87 21.34 -4.32
C SER A 148 -5.56 20.65 -2.99
N THR A 149 -4.30 20.47 -2.64
CA THR A 149 -3.87 19.95 -1.34
C THR A 149 -4.28 20.88 -0.21
N LEU A 150 -3.95 22.16 -0.34
CA LEU A 150 -4.29 23.19 0.67
C LEU A 150 -5.80 23.34 0.82
N ALA A 151 -6.54 23.28 -0.28
CA ALA A 151 -7.99 23.37 -0.29
C ALA A 151 -8.65 22.23 0.52
N LEU A 152 -8.09 21.03 0.51
CA LEU A 152 -8.59 19.92 1.33
C LEU A 152 -8.43 20.21 2.83
N PHE A 153 -7.28 20.70 3.25
CA PHE A 153 -7.05 21.08 4.67
C PHE A 153 -8.04 22.16 5.12
N GLU A 154 -8.23 23.20 4.31
CA GLU A 154 -9.17 24.29 4.63
C GLU A 154 -10.61 23.82 4.69
N LYS A 155 -11.03 23.02 3.71
CA LYS A 155 -12.38 22.49 3.60
C LYS A 155 -12.75 21.58 4.77
N ILE A 156 -11.82 20.71 5.18
CA ILE A 156 -12.11 19.63 6.13
C ILE A 156 -11.76 19.99 7.56
N LEU A 157 -10.64 20.67 7.78
CA LEU A 157 -10.16 20.97 9.13
C LEU A 157 -10.27 22.43 9.52
N GLY A 158 -9.77 23.34 8.69
CA GLY A 158 -9.81 24.76 9.03
C GLY A 158 -8.72 25.61 8.40
N THR A 159 -8.34 26.68 9.09
CA THR A 159 -7.40 27.70 8.60
C THR A 159 -6.04 27.07 8.30
N THR A 160 -5.58 27.26 7.05
CA THR A 160 -4.37 26.62 6.53
C THR A 160 -3.39 27.67 6.02
N THR A 161 -2.13 27.54 6.44
CA THR A 161 -1.01 28.37 5.99
C THR A 161 0.16 27.49 5.60
N THR A 162 1.09 28.05 4.82
CA THR A 162 2.31 27.35 4.40
C THR A 162 3.54 28.07 4.90
N SER A 163 4.61 27.32 5.15
CA SER A 163 5.93 27.88 5.45
C SER A 163 6.69 28.25 4.18
N LEU A 164 7.83 28.90 4.36
CA LEU A 164 8.85 29.00 3.32
C LEU A 164 9.42 27.60 3.04
N ALA A 165 9.92 27.41 1.82
CA ALA A 165 10.61 26.17 1.48
C ALA A 165 11.96 26.07 2.21
N TRP A 166 12.27 24.87 2.70
CA TRP A 166 13.56 24.53 3.31
C TRP A 166 14.04 23.21 2.72
N LYS A 167 15.23 23.18 2.16
CA LYS A 167 15.75 22.01 1.42
C LYS A 167 14.72 21.43 0.41
N LYS A 168 14.00 22.32 -0.27
CA LYS A 168 12.93 21.99 -1.23
C LYS A 168 11.70 21.30 -0.61
N ALA A 169 11.57 21.26 0.71
CA ALA A 169 10.37 20.84 1.44
C ALA A 169 9.59 22.05 1.93
N ARG A 170 8.28 21.89 2.10
CA ARG A 170 7.39 22.93 2.65
C ARG A 170 6.47 22.34 3.67
N LEU A 171 6.21 23.10 4.74
CA LEU A 171 5.24 22.76 5.76
C LEU A 171 3.87 23.33 5.42
N ILE A 172 2.84 22.61 5.87
CA ILE A 172 1.45 23.06 5.90
C ILE A 172 1.02 23.08 7.36
N HIS A 173 0.65 24.26 7.85
CA HIS A 173 0.10 24.43 9.19
C HIS A 173 -1.41 24.55 9.11
N CYS A 174 -2.13 23.81 9.95
CA CYS A 174 -3.59 23.83 9.98
C CYS A 174 -4.10 24.00 11.41
N VAL A 175 -5.05 24.91 11.59
CA VAL A 175 -5.77 25.07 12.84
C VAL A 175 -7.19 24.56 12.65
N PHE A 176 -7.62 23.66 13.53
CA PHE A 176 -8.95 23.08 13.47
C PHE A 176 -9.99 24.12 13.89
N THR A 177 -10.88 24.46 12.97
CA THR A 177 -11.99 25.40 13.17
C THR A 177 -13.35 24.77 12.93
N ALA A 178 -13.39 23.48 12.59
CA ALA A 178 -14.60 22.72 12.33
C ALA A 178 -15.54 23.39 11.30
N PRO A 179 -15.06 23.74 10.08
CA PRO A 179 -15.94 24.35 9.07
C PRO A 179 -17.08 23.41 8.70
N GLU A 180 -18.18 23.95 8.18
CA GLU A 180 -19.26 23.14 7.64
C GLU A 180 -18.70 22.21 6.55
N LEU A 181 -19.05 20.93 6.63
CA LEU A 181 -18.55 19.91 5.72
C LEU A 181 -19.68 18.98 5.29
N ALA A 182 -19.91 18.89 3.98
CA ALA A 182 -20.83 17.92 3.43
C ALA A 182 -20.29 16.50 3.57
N ASP A 183 -21.18 15.54 3.79
CA ASP A 183 -20.80 14.12 3.78
C ASP A 183 -20.23 13.73 2.42
N ALA A 184 -19.30 12.78 2.45
CA ALA A 184 -18.73 12.20 1.24
C ALA A 184 -18.91 10.67 1.25
N PRO A 185 -19.02 10.04 0.07
CA PRO A 185 -19.03 8.60 -0.02
C PRO A 185 -17.77 8.00 0.60
N GLN A 186 -17.92 6.91 1.36
CA GLN A 186 -16.78 6.20 1.96
C GLN A 186 -15.99 5.39 0.93
N THR A 187 -16.63 5.04 -0.18
CA THR A 187 -16.00 4.26 -1.26
C THR A 187 -16.29 4.89 -2.60
N TYR A 188 -15.38 4.62 -3.55
CA TYR A 188 -15.54 4.95 -4.96
C TYR A 188 -15.99 3.69 -5.69
N SER A 189 -17.09 3.75 -6.43
CA SER A 189 -17.64 2.56 -7.06
C SER A 189 -17.90 2.75 -8.55
N TRP A 190 -17.81 1.65 -9.28
CA TRP A 190 -18.11 1.61 -10.71
C TRP A 190 -18.60 0.20 -11.08
N LYS A 191 -19.41 0.14 -12.15
CA LYS A 191 -19.93 -1.13 -12.65
C LYS A 191 -18.89 -1.82 -13.52
N LEU A 192 -18.72 -3.13 -13.34
CA LEU A 192 -17.88 -3.95 -14.20
C LEU A 192 -18.71 -4.42 -15.41
N ASP A 193 -18.34 -3.93 -16.60
CA ASP A 193 -19.01 -4.25 -17.84
C ASP A 193 -19.07 -5.77 -18.09
N GLY A 194 -20.21 -6.22 -18.58
CA GLY A 194 -20.44 -7.64 -18.89
C GLY A 194 -20.71 -8.51 -17.66
N THR A 195 -20.87 -7.91 -16.50
CA THR A 195 -21.20 -8.58 -15.24
C THR A 195 -22.31 -7.82 -14.50
N PRO A 196 -22.99 -8.45 -13.53
CA PRO A 196 -23.92 -7.75 -12.64
C PRO A 196 -23.19 -7.03 -11.49
N TRP A 197 -21.86 -6.99 -11.48
CA TRP A 197 -21.07 -6.55 -10.33
C TRP A 197 -20.81 -5.05 -10.32
N THR A 198 -20.90 -4.47 -9.13
CA THR A 198 -20.40 -3.14 -8.81
C THR A 198 -19.14 -3.28 -7.97
N ILE A 199 -18.05 -2.67 -8.41
CA ILE A 199 -16.76 -2.73 -7.74
C ILE A 199 -16.59 -1.50 -6.86
N HIS A 200 -16.35 -1.74 -5.58
CA HIS A 200 -16.16 -0.72 -4.54
C HIS A 200 -14.68 -0.61 -4.20
N ASN A 201 -14.22 0.62 -4.02
CA ASN A 201 -12.81 0.92 -3.78
C ASN A 201 -12.67 1.89 -2.62
N GLN A 202 -11.82 1.57 -1.66
CA GLN A 202 -11.36 2.54 -0.67
C GLN A 202 -10.45 3.59 -1.33
N ALA A 203 -10.17 4.67 -0.61
CA ALA A 203 -9.51 5.85 -1.16
C ALA A 203 -8.13 5.60 -1.79
N ASN A 204 -7.32 4.69 -1.21
CA ASN A 204 -5.95 4.44 -1.67
C ASN A 204 -5.83 3.18 -2.53
N VAL A 205 -6.88 2.78 -3.21
CA VAL A 205 -6.87 1.59 -4.04
C VAL A 205 -6.57 1.97 -5.49
N PHE A 206 -5.66 1.23 -6.10
CA PHE A 206 -5.36 1.35 -7.52
C PHE A 206 -6.62 1.07 -8.36
N ALA A 207 -6.81 1.88 -9.40
CA ALA A 207 -7.99 1.79 -10.28
C ALA A 207 -9.34 2.04 -9.57
N ARG A 208 -9.36 2.90 -8.55
CA ARG A 208 -10.60 3.25 -7.83
C ARG A 208 -11.66 3.94 -8.72
N SER A 209 -11.24 4.57 -9.80
CA SER A 209 -12.13 5.34 -10.70
C SER A 209 -12.64 4.53 -11.89
N GLY A 210 -12.13 3.34 -12.14
CA GLY A 210 -12.51 2.49 -13.27
C GLY A 210 -11.55 1.33 -13.45
N LEU A 211 -11.96 0.37 -14.28
CA LEU A 211 -11.19 -0.83 -14.52
C LEU A 211 -9.85 -0.50 -15.20
N ASP A 212 -8.76 -0.98 -14.60
CA ASP A 212 -7.44 -0.93 -15.21
C ASP A 212 -7.40 -1.73 -16.54
N ILE A 213 -6.75 -1.17 -17.55
CA ILE A 213 -6.70 -1.76 -18.90
C ILE A 213 -5.98 -3.12 -18.87
N GLY A 214 -4.92 -3.26 -18.09
CA GLY A 214 -4.21 -4.53 -17.92
C GLY A 214 -5.09 -5.57 -17.24
N ALA A 215 -5.82 -5.19 -16.21
CA ALA A 215 -6.78 -6.05 -15.54
C ALA A 215 -7.91 -6.46 -16.46
N ARG A 216 -8.41 -5.56 -17.31
CA ARG A 216 -9.42 -5.90 -18.34
C ARG A 216 -8.94 -7.02 -19.26
N PHE A 217 -7.72 -6.92 -19.74
CA PHE A 217 -7.12 -7.95 -20.59
C PHE A 217 -6.92 -9.27 -19.82
N PHE A 218 -6.48 -9.18 -18.57
CA PHE A 218 -6.28 -10.35 -17.70
C PHE A 218 -7.59 -11.09 -17.42
N LEU A 219 -8.67 -10.37 -17.16
CA LEU A 219 -9.99 -10.95 -16.90
C LEU A 219 -10.50 -11.83 -18.05
N GLN A 220 -10.10 -11.56 -19.29
CA GLN A 220 -10.49 -12.33 -20.46
C GLN A 220 -9.74 -13.67 -20.58
N HIS A 221 -8.66 -13.87 -19.82
CA HIS A 221 -7.74 -14.99 -19.97
C HIS A 221 -7.44 -15.71 -18.64
N LEU A 222 -8.30 -15.55 -17.65
CA LEU A 222 -8.13 -16.23 -16.37
C LEU A 222 -8.38 -17.74 -16.50
N PRO A 223 -7.64 -18.58 -15.75
CA PRO A 223 -7.88 -20.01 -15.73
C PRO A 223 -9.24 -20.34 -15.10
N SER A 224 -9.85 -21.42 -15.60
CA SER A 224 -11.11 -21.99 -15.08
C SER A 224 -10.94 -23.45 -14.73
N ASP A 225 -11.95 -24.02 -14.05
CA ASP A 225 -11.98 -25.42 -13.63
C ASP A 225 -10.84 -25.80 -12.66
N LEU A 226 -10.33 -24.84 -11.92
CA LEU A 226 -9.32 -25.08 -10.90
C LEU A 226 -9.95 -25.56 -9.58
N GLU A 227 -9.21 -26.42 -8.88
CA GLU A 227 -9.51 -26.88 -7.54
C GLU A 227 -8.40 -26.40 -6.58
N GLY A 228 -8.61 -26.56 -5.27
CA GLY A 228 -7.64 -26.17 -4.27
C GLY A 228 -7.65 -24.67 -4.00
N GLU A 229 -6.48 -24.09 -3.75
CA GLU A 229 -6.36 -22.68 -3.38
C GLU A 229 -5.74 -21.85 -4.50
N ILE A 230 -6.37 -20.71 -4.76
CA ILE A 230 -5.90 -19.68 -5.69
C ILE A 230 -5.52 -18.44 -4.88
N ALA A 231 -4.40 -17.80 -5.19
CA ALA A 231 -4.06 -16.50 -4.62
C ALA A 231 -4.21 -15.39 -5.67
N ASP A 232 -4.88 -14.30 -5.27
CA ASP A 232 -4.84 -13.01 -5.97
C ASP A 232 -3.75 -12.16 -5.30
N LEU A 233 -2.57 -12.19 -5.88
CA LEU A 233 -1.36 -11.55 -5.35
C LEU A 233 -1.26 -10.10 -5.81
N GLY A 234 -1.23 -9.17 -4.87
CA GLY A 234 -1.38 -7.75 -5.15
C GLY A 234 -2.81 -7.44 -5.58
N CYS A 235 -3.78 -7.84 -4.76
CA CYS A 235 -5.19 -7.94 -5.15
C CYS A 235 -5.87 -6.60 -5.48
N GLY A 236 -5.38 -5.47 -4.97
CA GLY A 236 -6.05 -4.19 -5.16
C GLY A 236 -7.51 -4.24 -4.73
N ASN A 237 -8.43 -3.85 -5.60
CA ASN A 237 -9.87 -3.95 -5.33
C ASN A 237 -10.43 -5.37 -5.40
N GLY A 238 -9.60 -6.35 -5.75
CA GLY A 238 -9.98 -7.76 -5.80
C GLY A 238 -10.72 -8.22 -7.05
N VAL A 239 -10.78 -7.41 -8.10
CA VAL A 239 -11.55 -7.76 -9.31
C VAL A 239 -11.07 -9.06 -9.96
N ILE A 240 -9.77 -9.32 -9.98
CA ILE A 240 -9.18 -10.54 -10.53
C ILE A 240 -9.59 -11.76 -9.71
N GLY A 241 -9.39 -11.71 -8.40
CA GLY A 241 -9.78 -12.78 -7.48
C GLY A 241 -11.29 -13.02 -7.46
N LEU A 242 -12.10 -11.97 -7.57
CA LEU A 242 -13.56 -12.05 -7.67
C LEU A 242 -13.98 -12.87 -8.91
N LYS A 243 -13.39 -12.58 -10.06
CA LYS A 243 -13.64 -13.33 -11.29
C LYS A 243 -13.18 -14.78 -11.18
N ALA A 244 -11.99 -15.00 -10.61
CA ALA A 244 -11.48 -16.35 -10.36
C ALA A 244 -12.40 -17.14 -9.42
N LEU A 245 -12.92 -16.50 -8.39
CA LEU A 245 -13.88 -17.11 -7.45
C LEU A 245 -15.15 -17.55 -8.17
N ALA A 246 -15.69 -16.73 -9.07
CA ALA A 246 -16.88 -17.04 -9.86
C ALA A 246 -16.63 -18.15 -10.89
N GLN A 247 -15.44 -18.20 -11.50
CA GLN A 247 -15.09 -19.20 -12.54
C GLN A 247 -14.64 -20.55 -11.99
N ASN A 248 -14.27 -20.63 -10.71
CA ASN A 248 -13.68 -21.81 -10.08
C ASN A 248 -14.46 -22.19 -8.82
N SER A 249 -15.66 -22.75 -9.00
CA SER A 249 -16.59 -23.04 -7.90
C SER A 249 -16.07 -24.03 -6.86
N ASN A 250 -15.07 -24.84 -7.22
CA ASN A 250 -14.45 -25.82 -6.32
C ASN A 250 -13.13 -25.34 -5.71
N ALA A 251 -12.76 -24.07 -5.94
CA ALA A 251 -11.54 -23.48 -5.40
C ALA A 251 -11.84 -22.53 -4.23
N ARG A 252 -10.81 -22.30 -3.43
CA ARG A 252 -10.74 -21.23 -2.43
C ARG A 252 -9.86 -20.13 -2.98
N VAL A 253 -10.14 -18.88 -2.64
CA VAL A 253 -9.34 -17.72 -3.09
C VAL A 253 -8.82 -16.94 -1.90
N MET A 254 -7.51 -16.71 -1.87
CA MET A 254 -6.87 -15.80 -0.95
C MET A 254 -6.56 -14.48 -1.67
N PHE A 255 -7.07 -13.38 -1.11
CA PHE A 255 -6.78 -12.02 -1.56
C PHE A 255 -5.70 -11.44 -0.67
N THR A 256 -4.59 -11.02 -1.24
CA THR A 256 -3.49 -10.43 -0.48
C THR A 256 -2.90 -9.19 -1.15
N ASP A 257 -2.60 -8.21 -0.34
CA ASP A 257 -2.00 -6.94 -0.74
C ASP A 257 -1.27 -6.34 0.46
N GLU A 258 -0.34 -5.44 0.22
CA GLU A 258 0.31 -4.70 1.30
C GLU A 258 -0.51 -3.48 1.76
N SER A 259 -1.52 -3.07 1.00
CA SER A 259 -2.45 -2.01 1.36
C SER A 259 -3.64 -2.57 2.15
N HIS A 260 -3.85 -2.04 3.35
CA HIS A 260 -5.02 -2.37 4.17
C HIS A 260 -6.33 -2.02 3.43
N MET A 261 -6.37 -0.89 2.75
CA MET A 261 -7.54 -0.46 1.98
C MET A 261 -7.82 -1.38 0.79
N ALA A 262 -6.79 -1.92 0.15
CA ALA A 262 -6.95 -2.89 -0.94
C ALA A 262 -7.60 -4.18 -0.43
N VAL A 263 -7.11 -4.74 0.66
CA VAL A 263 -7.65 -5.96 1.25
C VAL A 263 -9.08 -5.74 1.74
N ALA A 264 -9.36 -4.59 2.38
CA ALA A 264 -10.72 -4.23 2.81
C ALA A 264 -11.68 -4.08 1.61
N SER A 265 -11.20 -3.50 0.51
CA SER A 265 -11.98 -3.36 -0.72
C SER A 265 -12.29 -4.71 -1.36
N SER A 266 -11.31 -5.61 -1.39
CA SER A 266 -11.48 -6.98 -1.89
C SER A 266 -12.55 -7.74 -1.08
N ARG A 267 -12.50 -7.67 0.24
CA ARG A 267 -13.51 -8.26 1.12
C ARG A 267 -14.90 -7.69 0.83
N LEU A 268 -15.01 -6.37 0.75
CA LEU A 268 -16.28 -5.69 0.47
C LEU A 268 -16.87 -6.13 -0.88
N ASN A 269 -16.02 -6.28 -1.90
CA ASN A 269 -16.46 -6.70 -3.22
C ASN A 269 -16.95 -8.14 -3.26
N VAL A 270 -16.35 -9.05 -2.50
CA VAL A 270 -16.90 -10.41 -2.35
C VAL A 270 -18.22 -10.38 -1.59
N GLU A 271 -18.29 -9.68 -0.46
CA GLU A 271 -19.52 -9.57 0.35
C GLU A 271 -20.70 -9.00 -0.45
N ARG A 272 -20.45 -8.00 -1.29
CA ARG A 272 -21.50 -7.32 -2.07
C ARG A 272 -21.90 -8.06 -3.34
N ASN A 273 -20.95 -8.72 -4.01
CA ASN A 273 -21.19 -9.29 -5.34
C ASN A 273 -21.33 -10.82 -5.33
N LEU A 274 -20.66 -11.51 -4.43
CA LEU A 274 -20.69 -12.97 -4.28
C LEU A 274 -20.80 -13.36 -2.80
N PRO A 275 -21.87 -12.92 -2.09
CA PRO A 275 -21.98 -13.14 -0.63
C PRO A 275 -21.98 -14.61 -0.22
N ASP A 276 -22.51 -15.50 -1.05
CA ASP A 276 -22.54 -16.94 -0.78
C ASP A 276 -21.16 -17.59 -0.86
N ASP A 277 -20.18 -16.90 -1.45
CA ASP A 277 -18.83 -17.41 -1.65
C ASP A 277 -17.80 -16.87 -0.64
N ILE A 278 -18.22 -16.00 0.29
CA ILE A 278 -17.31 -15.43 1.29
C ILE A 278 -16.59 -16.48 2.12
N ALA A 279 -17.23 -17.60 2.41
CA ALA A 279 -16.64 -18.72 3.16
C ALA A 279 -15.49 -19.42 2.42
N ARG A 280 -15.39 -19.25 1.10
CA ARG A 280 -14.29 -19.77 0.28
C ARG A 280 -13.12 -18.79 0.18
N CYS A 281 -13.19 -17.65 0.86
CA CYS A 281 -12.21 -16.58 0.75
C CYS A 281 -11.38 -16.42 2.02
N GLU A 282 -10.13 -16.03 1.85
CA GLU A 282 -9.24 -15.54 2.88
C GLU A 282 -8.72 -14.16 2.46
N PHE A 283 -8.58 -13.25 3.41
CA PHE A 283 -8.12 -11.88 3.16
C PHE A 283 -6.94 -11.59 4.07
N MET A 284 -5.80 -11.23 3.48
CA MET A 284 -4.54 -11.07 4.22
C MET A 284 -3.79 -9.83 3.77
N VAL A 285 -3.51 -8.93 4.70
CA VAL A 285 -2.52 -7.87 4.50
C VAL A 285 -1.14 -8.49 4.70
N ASN A 286 -0.27 -8.37 3.70
CA ASN A 286 1.04 -9.00 3.76
C ASN A 286 2.02 -8.31 2.79
N ASN A 287 3.30 -8.52 3.03
CA ASN A 287 4.37 -8.18 2.10
C ASN A 287 4.53 -9.34 1.10
N SER A 288 3.91 -9.21 -0.07
CA SER A 288 3.83 -10.31 -1.06
C SER A 288 3.28 -11.59 -0.40
N LEU A 289 3.93 -12.71 -0.56
CA LEU A 289 3.57 -13.98 0.09
C LEU A 289 4.58 -14.36 1.19
N SER A 290 5.22 -13.39 1.81
CA SER A 290 6.15 -13.62 2.92
C SER A 290 5.48 -14.39 4.06
N GLY A 291 6.16 -15.42 4.58
CA GLY A 291 5.64 -16.24 5.68
C GLY A 291 4.54 -17.23 5.32
N ILE A 292 4.07 -17.26 4.08
CA ILE A 292 3.12 -18.27 3.60
C ILE A 292 3.82 -19.62 3.45
N GLU A 293 3.12 -20.67 3.79
CA GLU A 293 3.66 -22.03 3.68
C GLU A 293 4.06 -22.37 2.24
N PRO A 294 5.14 -23.13 2.05
CA PRO A 294 5.47 -23.64 0.72
C PRO A 294 4.41 -24.65 0.23
N ASP A 295 4.33 -24.84 -1.07
CA ASP A 295 3.50 -25.87 -1.70
C ASP A 295 1.99 -25.78 -1.33
N ARG A 296 1.48 -24.56 -1.28
CA ARG A 296 0.09 -24.28 -0.87
C ARG A 296 -0.87 -24.10 -2.05
N PHE A 297 -0.52 -23.27 -3.02
CA PHE A 297 -1.46 -22.82 -4.06
C PHE A 297 -1.42 -23.67 -5.32
N THR A 298 -2.60 -23.91 -5.90
CA THR A 298 -2.76 -24.50 -7.25
C THR A 298 -2.44 -23.47 -8.34
N ALA A 299 -2.86 -22.23 -8.12
CA ALA A 299 -2.61 -21.12 -9.02
C ALA A 299 -2.41 -19.81 -8.24
N ILE A 300 -1.58 -18.93 -8.80
CA ILE A 300 -1.40 -17.56 -8.34
C ILE A 300 -1.64 -16.63 -9.51
N LEU A 301 -2.48 -15.62 -9.31
CA LEU A 301 -2.81 -14.60 -10.29
C LEU A 301 -2.17 -13.30 -9.84
N CYS A 302 -1.38 -12.66 -10.69
CA CYS A 302 -0.60 -11.51 -10.32
C CYS A 302 -0.67 -10.42 -11.39
N ASN A 303 -1.10 -9.22 -10.96
CA ASN A 303 -0.99 -7.99 -11.72
C ASN A 303 0.00 -7.09 -10.97
N PRO A 304 1.32 -7.22 -11.22
CA PRO A 304 2.32 -6.49 -10.45
C PRO A 304 2.23 -4.99 -10.68
N PRO A 305 2.66 -4.15 -9.70
CA PRO A 305 2.73 -2.71 -9.90
C PRO A 305 3.80 -2.37 -10.95
N PHE A 306 3.45 -1.55 -11.94
CA PHE A 306 4.36 -1.14 -13.03
C PHE A 306 4.37 0.38 -13.29
N HIS A 307 3.77 1.17 -12.39
CA HIS A 307 3.72 2.62 -12.50
C HIS A 307 4.73 3.34 -11.59
N GLN A 308 5.64 2.61 -10.94
CA GLN A 308 6.68 3.14 -10.09
C GLN A 308 8.02 3.24 -10.84
N GLN A 309 9.02 3.88 -10.22
CA GLN A 309 10.36 3.94 -10.79
C GLN A 309 10.89 2.55 -11.10
N HIS A 310 11.53 2.37 -12.26
CA HIS A 310 11.92 1.07 -12.81
C HIS A 310 12.65 0.14 -11.82
N ALA A 311 13.61 0.65 -11.05
CA ALA A 311 14.38 -0.15 -10.11
C ALA A 311 13.52 -0.73 -8.98
N ILE A 312 12.61 0.08 -8.42
CA ILE A 312 11.70 -0.33 -7.33
C ILE A 312 10.70 -1.37 -7.83
N THR A 313 10.11 -1.13 -9.00
CA THR A 313 9.15 -2.04 -9.65
C THR A 313 9.78 -3.38 -9.98
N ASP A 314 11.03 -3.37 -10.45
CA ASP A 314 11.79 -4.57 -10.78
C ASP A 314 12.02 -5.45 -9.56
N HIS A 315 12.43 -4.86 -8.44
CA HIS A 315 12.63 -5.54 -7.16
C HIS A 315 11.33 -6.16 -6.62
N ILE A 316 10.23 -5.42 -6.68
CA ILE A 316 8.91 -5.92 -6.26
C ILE A 316 8.50 -7.12 -7.11
N ALA A 317 8.64 -7.03 -8.42
CA ALA A 317 8.30 -8.13 -9.33
C ALA A 317 9.14 -9.40 -9.02
N TRP A 318 10.43 -9.26 -8.80
CA TRP A 318 11.30 -10.38 -8.41
C TRP A 318 10.85 -11.05 -7.12
N GLN A 319 10.54 -10.27 -6.09
CA GLN A 319 10.03 -10.79 -4.82
C GLN A 319 8.72 -11.55 -5.03
N MET A 320 7.77 -10.97 -5.77
CA MET A 320 6.48 -11.60 -6.04
C MET A 320 6.64 -12.94 -6.78
N PHE A 321 7.51 -12.98 -7.78
CA PHE A 321 7.73 -14.21 -8.58
C PHE A 321 8.44 -15.30 -7.77
N ASN A 322 9.41 -14.95 -6.96
CA ASN A 322 10.11 -15.91 -6.10
C ASN A 322 9.20 -16.44 -4.99
N ASP A 323 8.43 -15.57 -4.36
CA ASP A 323 7.43 -15.96 -3.34
C ASP A 323 6.35 -16.86 -3.94
N ALA A 324 5.89 -16.53 -5.16
CA ALA A 324 4.91 -17.34 -5.88
C ALA A 324 5.46 -18.75 -6.15
N ARG A 325 6.69 -18.86 -6.63
CA ARG A 325 7.29 -20.18 -6.87
C ARG A 325 7.37 -21.01 -5.60
N ARG A 326 7.81 -20.41 -4.50
CA ARG A 326 7.89 -21.11 -3.21
C ARG A 326 6.51 -21.58 -2.73
N SER A 327 5.48 -20.74 -2.87
CA SER A 327 4.14 -20.98 -2.33
C SER A 327 3.26 -21.85 -3.21
N LEU A 328 3.59 -22.01 -4.50
CA LEU A 328 2.87 -22.90 -5.40
C LEU A 328 3.14 -24.37 -5.07
N LYS A 329 2.14 -25.21 -5.29
CA LYS A 329 2.31 -26.66 -5.37
C LYS A 329 3.14 -27.00 -6.61
N TYR A 330 3.84 -28.13 -6.60
CA TYR A 330 4.44 -28.67 -7.82
C TYR A 330 3.33 -28.95 -8.85
N GLY A 331 3.55 -28.47 -10.07
CA GLY A 331 2.53 -28.43 -11.12
C GLY A 331 1.60 -27.21 -11.07
N GLY A 332 1.66 -26.44 -9.99
CA GLY A 332 0.93 -25.20 -9.86
C GLY A 332 1.47 -24.10 -10.79
N GLU A 333 0.62 -23.14 -11.12
CA GLU A 333 0.90 -22.16 -12.16
C GLU A 333 0.76 -20.72 -11.65
N LEU A 334 1.73 -19.90 -12.03
CA LEU A 334 1.67 -18.44 -11.85
C LEU A 334 1.25 -17.80 -13.18
N TYR A 335 0.21 -16.99 -13.13
CA TYR A 335 -0.27 -16.17 -14.26
C TYR A 335 0.05 -14.70 -13.96
N VAL A 336 0.70 -14.03 -14.89
CA VAL A 336 1.12 -12.63 -14.73
C VAL A 336 0.66 -11.83 -15.94
N VAL A 337 0.03 -10.69 -15.70
CA VAL A 337 -0.19 -9.68 -16.73
C VAL A 337 0.83 -8.56 -16.57
N GLY A 338 1.38 -8.10 -17.67
CA GLY A 338 2.32 -6.98 -17.67
C GLY A 338 2.34 -6.25 -18.99
N ASN A 339 2.91 -5.06 -18.97
CA ASN A 339 3.18 -4.31 -20.19
C ASN A 339 4.26 -5.05 -20.99
N ARG A 340 4.12 -5.11 -22.32
CA ARG A 340 5.07 -5.79 -23.22
C ARG A 340 6.50 -5.26 -23.10
N HIS A 341 6.70 -4.02 -22.65
CA HIS A 341 8.02 -3.42 -22.45
C HIS A 341 8.74 -3.93 -21.21
N LEU A 342 8.02 -4.58 -20.28
CA LEU A 342 8.58 -5.12 -19.06
C LEU A 342 9.20 -6.49 -19.34
N ASP A 343 10.34 -6.76 -18.72
CA ASP A 343 11.12 -7.98 -18.96
C ASP A 343 10.64 -9.16 -18.09
N TYR A 344 9.32 -9.32 -17.99
CA TYR A 344 8.71 -10.35 -17.14
C TYR A 344 8.93 -11.76 -17.67
N PHE A 345 8.95 -11.94 -18.98
CA PHE A 345 9.21 -13.26 -19.57
C PHE A 345 10.56 -13.82 -19.11
N ARG A 346 11.62 -13.03 -19.20
CA ARG A 346 12.96 -13.43 -18.76
C ARG A 346 13.02 -13.68 -17.27
N LYS A 347 12.39 -12.81 -16.48
CA LYS A 347 12.34 -12.96 -15.02
C LYS A 347 11.63 -14.23 -14.59
N LEU A 348 10.48 -14.53 -15.19
CA LEU A 348 9.73 -15.76 -14.92
C LEU A 348 10.51 -16.98 -15.35
N LYS A 349 11.12 -16.97 -16.53
CA LYS A 349 11.97 -18.06 -17.01
C LYS A 349 13.15 -18.31 -16.08
N ARG A 350 13.76 -17.26 -15.57
CA ARG A 350 14.85 -17.37 -14.60
C ARG A 350 14.38 -17.94 -13.26
N ALA A 351 13.25 -17.47 -12.74
CA ALA A 351 12.72 -17.91 -11.46
C ALA A 351 12.16 -19.33 -11.49
N PHE A 352 11.48 -19.73 -12.58
CA PHE A 352 10.74 -20.99 -12.71
C PHE A 352 11.43 -22.02 -13.59
N GLY A 353 12.33 -21.60 -14.47
CA GLY A 353 12.93 -22.46 -15.50
C GLY A 353 12.07 -22.59 -16.76
N ASN A 354 10.89 -22.04 -16.77
CA ASN A 354 9.96 -22.03 -17.90
C ASN A 354 9.11 -20.77 -17.91
N CYS A 355 8.58 -20.41 -19.06
CA CYS A 355 7.57 -19.37 -19.22
C CYS A 355 6.87 -19.55 -20.57
N THR A 356 5.56 -19.41 -20.58
CA THR A 356 4.72 -19.52 -21.78
C THR A 356 3.89 -18.25 -21.91
N THR A 357 3.76 -17.74 -23.13
CA THR A 357 2.83 -16.64 -23.44
C THR A 357 1.43 -17.19 -23.66
N ILE A 358 0.48 -16.77 -22.84
CA ILE A 358 -0.92 -17.17 -22.93
C ILE A 358 -1.67 -16.31 -23.95
N ALA A 359 -1.45 -14.99 -23.89
CA ALA A 359 -2.09 -14.03 -24.77
C ALA A 359 -1.24 -12.75 -24.85
N THR A 360 -1.40 -12.02 -25.93
CA THR A 360 -0.75 -10.73 -26.14
C THR A 360 -1.65 -9.81 -26.96
N ASN A 361 -1.54 -8.52 -26.70
CA ASN A 361 -2.13 -7.47 -27.53
C ASN A 361 -1.08 -6.38 -27.78
N ASN A 362 -1.48 -5.21 -28.26
CA ASN A 362 -0.54 -4.14 -28.58
C ASN A 362 0.23 -3.60 -27.37
N LYS A 363 -0.33 -3.72 -26.18
CA LYS A 363 0.20 -3.10 -24.96
C LYS A 363 0.60 -4.12 -23.89
N PHE A 364 -0.14 -5.21 -23.75
CA PHE A 364 -0.01 -6.16 -22.67
C PHE A 364 0.34 -7.56 -23.13
N VAL A 365 0.92 -8.33 -22.21
CA VAL A 365 1.18 -9.75 -22.35
C VAL A 365 0.71 -10.47 -21.09
N ILE A 366 0.14 -11.67 -21.27
CA ILE A 366 -0.17 -12.58 -20.17
C ILE A 366 0.76 -13.77 -20.27
N LEU A 367 1.48 -14.02 -19.20
CA LEU A 367 2.50 -15.04 -19.10
C LEU A 367 2.11 -16.07 -18.05
N LYS A 368 2.52 -17.32 -18.29
CA LYS A 368 2.34 -18.44 -17.37
C LYS A 368 3.68 -19.09 -17.09
N ALA A 369 3.97 -19.35 -15.82
CA ALA A 369 5.10 -20.16 -15.37
C ALA A 369 4.60 -21.28 -14.46
N THR A 370 5.18 -22.46 -14.57
CA THR A 370 4.78 -23.65 -13.83
C THR A 370 5.89 -24.08 -12.87
N LYS A 371 5.53 -24.35 -11.63
CA LYS A 371 6.48 -24.90 -10.65
C LYS A 371 6.74 -26.37 -10.97
N VAL A 372 7.94 -26.66 -11.44
CA VAL A 372 8.39 -28.03 -11.76
C VAL A 372 9.57 -28.40 -10.89
N ARG A 373 9.78 -29.72 -10.67
CA ARG A 373 10.97 -30.19 -10.00
C ARG A 373 12.18 -29.99 -10.93
N LYS A 374 13.29 -29.54 -10.37
CA LYS A 374 14.54 -29.50 -11.14
C LYS A 374 14.89 -30.95 -11.55
N GLN A 375 15.04 -31.17 -12.84
CA GLN A 375 15.68 -32.42 -13.28
C GLN A 375 17.10 -32.43 -12.74
N ARG A 376 17.46 -33.53 -12.06
CA ARG A 376 18.82 -33.77 -11.57
C ARG A 376 19.73 -34.04 -12.75
#